data_7fd3c2893e08d4d2897fc953261e5da8
#
_entry.id   7fd3c2893e08d4d2897fc953261e5da8
#
_cell.length_a   1.000
_cell.length_b   1.000
_cell.length_c   1.000
_cell.angle_alpha   90.00
_cell.angle_beta   90.00
_cell.angle_gamma   90.00
#
_symmetry.space_group_name_H-M   'P 1'
#
loop_
_entity.id
_entity.type
_entity.pdbx_description
1 polymer ?
#
loop_
_entity_poly.entity_id
_entity_poly.type
_entity_poly.pdbx_seq_one_letter_code
_entity_poly.pdbx_strand_id
1 'polypeptide(L)'
;MEMEKHHAFASLNASGLLNGKVAIITGASRGIGAASARIFAASGAKVVLAARDARAIATVAKDILSTGGQAVAVPTDVGDPMSVERLVQQTLDVYGRLDVAFNNAGDGHMPAPLADIKVEDFERAIRVNLTGVFLSMKYEIPAMLRNEGGAIVNMSSTAGLNGVKGIAGYVSGKHGIIGLTKTAALDYAQLNIRVNAIAPGPILTDRLKQMKNRDQVALAVPIRRIGEPEEVAYTAAWLCSEQASFITGATIPIDGGRLAGIA
;
A
#
# COMPACT_ATOMS: atom_id res chain seq x y z
N MET A 1 23.53 -11.59 18.65
CA MET A 1 23.34 -11.99 17.24
C MET A 1 22.03 -11.50 16.60
N GLU A 2 21.09 -10.92 17.39
CA GLU A 2 19.85 -10.32 16.87
C GLU A 2 19.96 -8.82 16.51
N MET A 3 20.93 -8.11 17.07
CA MET A 3 21.08 -6.65 16.83
C MET A 3 21.78 -6.29 15.50
N GLU A 4 22.52 -7.21 14.88
CA GLU A 4 23.22 -6.92 13.61
C GLU A 4 22.34 -7.01 12.36
N LYS A 5 21.19 -7.69 12.41
CA LYS A 5 20.29 -7.84 11.25
C LYS A 5 19.47 -6.59 10.92
N HIS A 6 19.24 -5.71 11.89
CA HIS A 6 18.49 -4.46 11.64
C HIS A 6 19.29 -3.38 10.88
N HIS A 7 20.61 -3.49 10.81
CA HIS A 7 21.44 -2.51 10.12
C HIS A 7 21.64 -2.77 8.62
N ALA A 8 21.34 -3.99 8.13
CA ALA A 8 21.54 -4.34 6.72
C ALA A 8 20.59 -3.63 5.74
N PHE A 9 19.38 -3.23 6.20
CA PHE A 9 18.43 -2.51 5.36
C PHE A 9 18.67 -0.99 5.26
N ALA A 10 19.46 -0.43 6.17
CA ALA A 10 19.76 1.00 6.18
C ALA A 10 20.69 1.46 5.03
N SER A 11 21.31 0.52 4.31
CA SER A 11 22.28 0.80 3.23
C SER A 11 21.75 0.57 1.81
N LEU A 12 20.51 0.16 1.63
CA LEU A 12 19.89 0.12 0.31
C LEU A 12 19.59 1.58 -0.10
N ASN A 13 20.47 2.13 -0.93
CA ASN A 13 20.34 3.48 -1.48
C ASN A 13 19.10 3.58 -2.39
N ALA A 14 17.95 3.76 -1.80
CA ALA A 14 16.74 4.24 -2.50
C ALA A 14 16.83 5.75 -2.81
N SER A 15 18.02 6.36 -2.58
CA SER A 15 18.23 7.79 -2.74
C SER A 15 17.95 8.21 -4.17
N GLY A 16 16.93 9.05 -4.34
CA GLY A 16 16.60 9.67 -5.61
C GLY A 16 15.58 8.94 -6.50
N LEU A 17 15.09 7.73 -6.14
CA LEU A 17 14.09 7.00 -6.94
C LEU A 17 12.83 7.83 -7.22
N LEU A 18 12.40 8.65 -6.26
CA LEU A 18 11.18 9.46 -6.32
C LEU A 18 11.50 10.95 -6.18
N ASN A 19 12.70 11.37 -6.59
CA ASN A 19 13.15 12.75 -6.41
C ASN A 19 12.19 13.76 -7.04
N GLY A 20 11.72 14.71 -6.23
CA GLY A 20 10.79 15.78 -6.64
C GLY A 20 9.34 15.33 -6.87
N LYS A 21 9.01 14.03 -6.78
CA LYS A 21 7.65 13.51 -6.93
C LYS A 21 6.80 13.83 -5.69
N VAL A 22 5.51 14.04 -5.89
CA VAL A 22 4.51 14.15 -4.83
C VAL A 22 3.75 12.84 -4.73
N ALA A 23 3.71 12.25 -3.54
CA ALA A 23 3.17 10.93 -3.30
C ALA A 23 2.07 10.93 -2.23
N ILE A 24 0.89 10.37 -2.53
CA ILE A 24 -0.13 10.01 -1.54
C ILE A 24 0.10 8.59 -1.07
N ILE A 25 0.04 8.36 0.26
CA ILE A 25 0.11 7.02 0.86
C ILE A 25 -1.09 6.85 1.79
N THR A 26 -2.02 5.96 1.43
CA THR A 26 -3.17 5.65 2.27
C THR A 26 -2.83 4.56 3.29
N GLY A 27 -3.47 4.58 4.46
CA GLY A 27 -3.14 3.66 5.56
C GLY A 27 -1.77 3.91 6.18
N ALA A 28 -1.27 5.17 6.14
CA ALA A 28 0.08 5.55 6.52
C ALA A 28 0.34 5.64 8.04
N SER A 29 -0.63 5.30 8.88
CA SER A 29 -0.53 5.45 10.35
C SER A 29 0.39 4.43 11.02
N ARG A 30 0.61 3.25 10.41
CA ARG A 30 1.40 2.13 10.98
C ARG A 30 1.79 1.10 9.93
N GLY A 31 2.61 0.11 10.33
CA GLY A 31 2.99 -1.05 9.52
C GLY A 31 3.55 -0.66 8.15
N ILE A 32 3.10 -1.33 7.10
CA ILE A 32 3.58 -1.13 5.73
C ILE A 32 3.42 0.33 5.29
N GLY A 33 2.26 0.96 5.56
CA GLY A 33 2.02 2.34 5.13
C GLY A 33 2.97 3.35 5.77
N ALA A 34 3.26 3.21 7.08
CA ALA A 34 4.21 4.08 7.77
C ALA A 34 5.66 3.84 7.29
N ALA A 35 6.05 2.59 7.06
CA ALA A 35 7.35 2.25 6.47
C ALA A 35 7.48 2.84 5.05
N SER A 36 6.44 2.70 4.23
CA SER A 36 6.41 3.28 2.89
C SER A 36 6.51 4.79 2.89
N ALA A 37 5.83 5.47 3.81
CA ALA A 37 5.93 6.93 3.93
C ALA A 37 7.37 7.39 4.21
N ARG A 38 8.07 6.71 5.12
CA ARG A 38 9.48 7.01 5.41
C ARG A 38 10.41 6.71 4.23
N ILE A 39 10.23 5.55 3.56
CA ILE A 39 11.05 5.14 2.42
C ILE A 39 10.81 6.06 1.21
N PHE A 40 9.56 6.42 0.92
CA PHE A 40 9.24 7.33 -0.18
C PHE A 40 9.87 8.71 0.06
N ALA A 41 9.77 9.23 1.29
CA ALA A 41 10.42 10.48 1.68
C ALA A 41 11.95 10.41 1.56
N ALA A 42 12.57 9.33 2.06
CA ALA A 42 14.00 9.07 1.92
C ALA A 42 14.44 8.90 0.46
N SER A 43 13.52 8.47 -0.43
CA SER A 43 13.71 8.39 -1.87
C SER A 43 13.54 9.74 -2.60
N GLY A 44 13.30 10.83 -1.86
CA GLY A 44 13.19 12.20 -2.39
C GLY A 44 11.77 12.66 -2.70
N ALA A 45 10.73 11.88 -2.34
CA ALA A 45 9.34 12.30 -2.52
C ALA A 45 8.88 13.28 -1.43
N LYS A 46 7.95 14.17 -1.80
CA LYS A 46 7.09 14.90 -0.87
C LYS A 46 5.88 14.00 -0.57
N VAL A 47 5.66 13.60 0.69
CA VAL A 47 4.66 12.60 1.02
C VAL A 47 3.44 13.18 1.72
N VAL A 48 2.25 12.73 1.30
CA VAL A 48 0.97 13.01 1.96
C VAL A 48 0.49 11.72 2.61
N LEU A 49 0.44 11.74 3.95
CA LEU A 49 0.07 10.60 4.76
C LEU A 49 -1.42 10.63 5.05
N ALA A 50 -2.15 9.62 4.59
CA ALA A 50 -3.58 9.53 4.76
C ALA A 50 -3.98 8.33 5.63
N ALA A 51 -4.70 8.56 6.71
CA ALA A 51 -5.37 7.55 7.53
C ALA A 51 -6.41 8.21 8.45
N ARG A 52 -7.28 7.41 9.06
CA ARG A 52 -8.30 7.91 10.00
C ARG A 52 -7.73 8.44 11.31
N ASP A 53 -6.64 7.84 11.79
CA ASP A 53 -5.96 8.26 13.02
C ASP A 53 -5.04 9.45 12.75
N ALA A 54 -5.57 10.66 12.97
CA ALA A 54 -4.87 11.91 12.77
C ALA A 54 -3.58 12.03 13.61
N ARG A 55 -3.60 11.51 14.86
CA ARG A 55 -2.42 11.59 15.76
C ARG A 55 -1.30 10.67 15.26
N ALA A 56 -1.65 9.46 14.84
CA ALA A 56 -0.67 8.51 14.36
C ALA A 56 0.01 8.99 13.06
N ILE A 57 -0.74 9.52 12.09
CA ILE A 57 -0.13 10.07 10.86
C ILE A 57 0.68 11.33 11.12
N ALA A 58 0.27 12.17 12.07
CA ALA A 58 1.05 13.35 12.47
C ALA A 58 2.41 12.95 13.11
N THR A 59 2.44 11.85 13.87
CA THR A 59 3.68 11.30 14.42
C THR A 59 4.62 10.84 13.31
N VAL A 60 4.12 10.07 12.33
CA VAL A 60 4.93 9.62 11.19
C VAL A 60 5.43 10.82 10.36
N ALA A 61 4.57 11.83 10.14
CA ALA A 61 4.98 13.03 9.43
C ALA A 61 6.10 13.78 10.18
N LYS A 62 6.00 13.90 11.51
CA LYS A 62 7.04 14.52 12.35
C LYS A 62 8.37 13.77 12.24
N ASP A 63 8.34 12.43 12.25
CA ASP A 63 9.56 11.63 12.07
C ASP A 63 10.23 11.92 10.72
N ILE A 64 9.44 11.98 9.63
CA ILE A 64 9.96 12.30 8.30
C ILE A 64 10.56 13.72 8.24
N LEU A 65 9.87 14.71 8.81
CA LEU A 65 10.35 16.08 8.86
C LEU A 65 11.66 16.21 9.67
N SER A 66 11.79 15.44 10.76
CA SER A 66 12.99 15.45 11.61
C SER A 66 14.25 14.91 10.91
N THR A 67 14.08 14.12 9.85
CA THR A 67 15.16 13.59 9.00
C THR A 67 15.38 14.40 7.72
N GLY A 68 14.78 15.59 7.62
CA GLY A 68 14.93 16.49 6.46
C GLY A 68 14.01 16.18 5.28
N GLY A 69 13.10 15.22 5.40
CA GLY A 69 12.08 14.91 4.40
C GLY A 69 10.93 15.93 4.40
N GLN A 70 10.01 15.79 3.45
CA GLN A 70 8.80 16.62 3.36
C GLN A 70 7.56 15.74 3.52
N ALA A 71 6.69 16.09 4.48
CA ALA A 71 5.50 15.32 4.79
C ALA A 71 4.34 16.18 5.28
N VAL A 72 3.12 15.82 4.88
CA VAL A 72 1.85 16.39 5.37
C VAL A 72 0.92 15.26 5.78
N ALA A 73 0.23 15.42 6.90
CA ALA A 73 -0.74 14.47 7.43
C ALA A 73 -2.17 14.94 7.11
N VAL A 74 -2.97 14.11 6.43
CA VAL A 74 -4.35 14.40 6.05
C VAL A 74 -5.27 13.29 6.60
N PRO A 75 -6.07 13.56 7.63
CA PRO A 75 -7.05 12.61 8.15
C PRO A 75 -8.04 12.18 7.07
N THR A 76 -8.09 10.87 6.77
CA THR A 76 -8.86 10.34 5.63
C THR A 76 -9.50 9.00 5.95
N ASP A 77 -10.80 8.85 5.68
CA ASP A 77 -11.47 7.56 5.52
C ASP A 77 -11.57 7.23 4.03
N VAL A 78 -10.83 6.21 3.58
CA VAL A 78 -10.86 5.77 2.18
C VAL A 78 -12.21 5.21 1.73
N GLY A 79 -13.08 4.82 2.67
CA GLY A 79 -14.45 4.37 2.38
C GLY A 79 -15.47 5.51 2.22
N ASP A 80 -15.05 6.77 2.37
CA ASP A 80 -15.89 7.96 2.19
C ASP A 80 -15.41 8.76 0.95
N PRO A 81 -16.24 8.87 -0.11
CA PRO A 81 -15.88 9.59 -1.33
C PRO A 81 -15.43 11.02 -1.09
N MET A 82 -16.14 11.77 -0.22
CA MET A 82 -15.80 13.17 0.07
C MET A 82 -14.46 13.29 0.83
N SER A 83 -14.15 12.31 1.67
CA SER A 83 -12.87 12.29 2.39
C SER A 83 -11.70 12.05 1.45
N VAL A 84 -11.86 11.16 0.46
CA VAL A 84 -10.82 10.89 -0.55
C VAL A 84 -10.66 12.07 -1.51
N GLU A 85 -11.75 12.68 -1.94
CA GLU A 85 -11.71 13.88 -2.77
C GLU A 85 -10.95 15.02 -2.06
N ARG A 86 -11.27 15.27 -0.78
CA ARG A 86 -10.52 16.26 0.03
C ARG A 86 -9.05 15.93 0.18
N LEU A 87 -8.67 14.66 0.32
CA LEU A 87 -7.27 14.24 0.37
C LEU A 87 -6.51 14.68 -0.89
N VAL A 88 -7.06 14.39 -2.07
CA VAL A 88 -6.43 14.77 -3.34
C VAL A 88 -6.39 16.29 -3.49
N GLN A 89 -7.49 16.99 -3.17
CA GLN A 89 -7.53 18.44 -3.25
C GLN A 89 -6.49 19.08 -2.34
N GLN A 90 -6.38 18.66 -1.07
CA GLN A 90 -5.36 19.17 -0.15
C GLN A 90 -3.93 18.86 -0.62
N THR A 91 -3.73 17.72 -1.30
CA THR A 91 -2.43 17.42 -1.91
C THR A 91 -2.08 18.44 -2.99
N LEU A 92 -3.04 18.79 -3.84
CA LEU A 92 -2.87 19.79 -4.88
C LEU A 92 -2.68 21.19 -4.30
N ASP A 93 -3.41 21.56 -3.26
CA ASP A 93 -3.30 22.87 -2.59
C ASP A 93 -1.90 23.07 -1.96
N VAL A 94 -1.32 22.00 -1.38
CA VAL A 94 -0.01 22.10 -0.71
C VAL A 94 1.15 21.98 -1.68
N TYR A 95 1.07 21.07 -2.64
CA TYR A 95 2.23 20.72 -3.49
C TYR A 95 2.03 21.04 -4.98
N GLY A 96 0.84 21.44 -5.40
CA GLY A 96 0.51 21.82 -6.77
C GLY A 96 0.37 20.65 -7.75
N ARG A 97 0.68 19.43 -7.34
CA ARG A 97 0.71 18.24 -8.21
C ARG A 97 0.50 16.94 -7.46
N LEU A 98 0.22 15.85 -8.19
CA LEU A 98 0.24 14.48 -7.71
C LEU A 98 0.91 13.59 -8.77
N ASP A 99 1.97 12.89 -8.41
CA ASP A 99 2.74 12.03 -9.31
C ASP A 99 2.60 10.56 -9.00
N VAL A 100 2.45 10.23 -7.71
CA VAL A 100 2.52 8.87 -7.20
C VAL A 100 1.41 8.63 -6.18
N ALA A 101 0.80 7.45 -6.24
CA ALA A 101 -0.13 6.99 -5.22
C ALA A 101 0.19 5.57 -4.78
N PHE A 102 0.23 5.35 -3.47
CA PHE A 102 0.28 4.04 -2.87
C PHE A 102 -1.00 3.77 -2.08
N ASN A 103 -1.94 3.07 -2.69
CA ASN A 103 -3.25 2.71 -2.14
C ASN A 103 -3.11 1.50 -1.23
N ASN A 104 -2.59 1.74 -0.02
CA ASN A 104 -2.24 0.70 0.95
C ASN A 104 -3.32 0.48 2.02
N ALA A 105 -4.23 1.41 2.26
CA ALA A 105 -5.27 1.25 3.27
C ALA A 105 -6.04 -0.06 3.10
N GLY A 106 -6.25 -0.78 4.19
CA GLY A 106 -6.97 -2.04 4.20
C GLY A 106 -7.43 -2.43 5.59
N ASP A 107 -8.50 -3.21 5.64
CA ASP A 107 -9.07 -3.75 6.86
C ASP A 107 -9.55 -5.19 6.63
N GLY A 108 -9.66 -5.96 7.72
CA GLY A 108 -10.19 -7.32 7.72
C GLY A 108 -11.39 -7.44 8.66
N HIS A 109 -11.98 -8.62 8.70
CA HIS A 109 -12.97 -8.98 9.72
C HIS A 109 -12.49 -10.19 10.53
N MET A 110 -13.17 -10.49 11.63
CA MET A 110 -12.88 -11.70 12.41
C MET A 110 -13.15 -12.93 11.55
N PRO A 111 -12.28 -13.95 11.58
CA PRO A 111 -12.48 -15.17 10.79
C PRO A 111 -13.76 -15.91 11.22
N ALA A 112 -14.57 -16.28 10.20
CA ALA A 112 -15.76 -17.11 10.35
C ALA A 112 -15.99 -17.93 9.08
N PRO A 113 -16.66 -19.11 9.12
CA PRO A 113 -17.15 -19.79 7.93
C PRO A 113 -18.02 -18.85 7.08
N LEU A 114 -18.03 -19.06 5.76
CA LEU A 114 -18.69 -18.15 4.82
C LEU A 114 -20.14 -17.80 5.20
N ALA A 115 -20.90 -18.82 5.59
CA ALA A 115 -22.31 -18.67 5.96
C ALA A 115 -22.52 -17.90 7.29
N ASP A 116 -21.51 -17.83 8.15
CA ASP A 116 -21.56 -17.22 9.48
C ASP A 116 -20.99 -15.78 9.48
N ILE A 117 -20.46 -15.31 8.34
CA ILE A 117 -19.96 -13.92 8.21
C ILE A 117 -21.16 -12.99 8.23
N LYS A 118 -21.15 -12.02 9.13
CA LYS A 118 -22.18 -10.97 9.17
C LYS A 118 -22.10 -10.12 7.90
N VAL A 119 -23.24 -9.75 7.35
CA VAL A 119 -23.34 -8.91 6.15
C VAL A 119 -22.56 -7.60 6.33
N GLU A 120 -22.70 -6.96 7.49
CA GLU A 120 -22.04 -5.70 7.81
C GLU A 120 -20.51 -5.82 7.84
N ASP A 121 -19.97 -6.97 8.29
CA ASP A 121 -18.55 -7.24 8.30
C ASP A 121 -18.00 -7.47 6.89
N PHE A 122 -18.77 -8.17 6.05
CA PHE A 122 -18.44 -8.35 4.63
C PHE A 122 -18.44 -7.00 3.90
N GLU A 123 -19.53 -6.22 4.03
CA GLU A 123 -19.66 -4.91 3.40
C GLU A 123 -18.57 -3.93 3.84
N ARG A 124 -18.23 -3.91 5.15
CA ARG A 124 -17.12 -3.10 5.65
C ARG A 124 -15.80 -3.50 5.01
N ALA A 125 -15.53 -4.79 4.88
CA ALA A 125 -14.31 -5.28 4.25
C ALA A 125 -14.25 -4.87 2.76
N ILE A 126 -15.34 -4.99 2.02
CA ILE A 126 -15.44 -4.53 0.63
C ILE A 126 -15.30 -3.01 0.54
N ARG A 127 -15.98 -2.26 1.40
CA ARG A 127 -15.93 -0.80 1.41
C ARG A 127 -14.51 -0.27 1.60
N VAL A 128 -13.73 -0.84 2.53
CA VAL A 128 -12.39 -0.35 2.80
C VAL A 128 -11.38 -0.87 1.75
N ASN A 129 -11.40 -2.18 1.45
CA ASN A 129 -10.36 -2.77 0.60
C ASN A 129 -10.60 -2.54 -0.89
N LEU A 130 -11.84 -2.61 -1.38
CA LEU A 130 -12.14 -2.51 -2.81
C LEU A 130 -12.65 -1.12 -3.19
N THR A 131 -13.76 -0.68 -2.56
CA THR A 131 -14.34 0.63 -2.86
C THR A 131 -13.36 1.74 -2.52
N GLY A 132 -12.59 1.64 -1.43
CA GLY A 132 -11.59 2.61 -1.06
C GLY A 132 -10.48 2.76 -2.10
N VAL A 133 -9.99 1.67 -2.69
CA VAL A 133 -9.01 1.72 -3.78
C VAL A 133 -9.62 2.32 -5.06
N PHE A 134 -10.85 1.95 -5.38
CA PHE A 134 -11.58 2.57 -6.50
C PHE A 134 -11.72 4.08 -6.32
N LEU A 135 -12.17 4.54 -5.16
CA LEU A 135 -12.33 5.96 -4.84
C LEU A 135 -10.98 6.69 -4.90
N SER A 136 -9.93 6.10 -4.36
CA SER A 136 -8.57 6.65 -4.44
C SER A 136 -8.20 6.89 -5.90
N MET A 137 -8.20 5.85 -6.74
CA MET A 137 -7.88 5.98 -8.16
C MET A 137 -8.80 6.96 -8.90
N LYS A 138 -10.11 6.98 -8.58
CA LYS A 138 -11.09 7.89 -9.18
C LYS A 138 -10.71 9.36 -9.05
N TYR A 139 -10.14 9.76 -7.92
CA TYR A 139 -9.75 11.15 -7.66
C TYR A 139 -8.26 11.40 -7.95
N GLU A 140 -7.38 10.40 -7.79
CA GLU A 140 -5.94 10.50 -8.08
C GLU A 140 -5.65 10.65 -9.58
N ILE A 141 -6.31 9.84 -10.42
CA ILE A 141 -6.07 9.81 -11.87
C ILE A 141 -6.29 11.17 -12.53
N PRO A 142 -7.40 11.90 -12.31
CA PRO A 142 -7.59 13.23 -12.88
C PRO A 142 -6.50 14.23 -12.42
N ALA A 143 -6.01 14.11 -11.19
CA ALA A 143 -4.92 14.95 -10.69
C ALA A 143 -3.59 14.62 -11.40
N MET A 144 -3.28 13.34 -11.62
CA MET A 144 -2.09 12.90 -12.35
C MET A 144 -2.12 13.32 -13.83
N LEU A 145 -3.29 13.26 -14.47
CA LEU A 145 -3.45 13.68 -15.87
C LEU A 145 -3.10 15.17 -16.10
N ARG A 146 -3.28 16.03 -15.07
CA ARG A 146 -2.88 17.44 -15.13
C ARG A 146 -1.35 17.61 -15.18
N ASN A 147 -0.59 16.60 -14.77
CA ASN A 147 0.87 16.57 -14.73
C ASN A 147 1.48 15.62 -15.76
N GLU A 148 0.71 15.30 -16.84
CA GLU A 148 1.16 14.46 -17.95
C GLU A 148 1.49 13.02 -17.58
N GLY A 149 0.96 12.52 -16.47
CA GLY A 149 1.10 11.12 -16.08
C GLY A 149 1.38 10.89 -14.60
N GLY A 150 1.61 9.61 -14.26
CA GLY A 150 1.86 9.20 -12.88
C GLY A 150 2.03 7.69 -12.70
N ALA A 151 2.19 7.27 -11.44
CA ALA A 151 2.29 5.86 -11.10
C ALA A 151 1.45 5.52 -9.86
N ILE A 152 0.60 4.51 -9.97
CA ILE A 152 -0.25 4.01 -8.89
C ILE A 152 0.17 2.59 -8.54
N VAL A 153 0.34 2.33 -7.26
CA VAL A 153 0.51 0.98 -6.73
C VAL A 153 -0.63 0.68 -5.76
N ASN A 154 -1.36 -0.40 -6.04
CA ASN A 154 -2.47 -0.85 -5.22
C ASN A 154 -2.04 -2.03 -4.34
N MET A 155 -2.38 -1.96 -3.04
CA MET A 155 -2.08 -3.01 -2.08
C MET A 155 -3.12 -4.14 -2.16
N SER A 156 -2.78 -5.21 -2.88
CA SER A 156 -3.50 -6.47 -2.79
C SER A 156 -2.97 -7.32 -1.62
N SER A 157 -2.86 -8.61 -1.80
CA SER A 157 -2.36 -9.61 -0.84
C SER A 157 -2.16 -10.93 -1.58
N THR A 158 -1.41 -11.88 -1.03
CA THR A 158 -1.50 -13.30 -1.46
C THR A 158 -2.95 -13.81 -1.37
N ALA A 159 -3.77 -13.25 -0.47
CA ALA A 159 -5.21 -13.50 -0.40
C ALA A 159 -6.02 -12.92 -1.59
N GLY A 160 -5.42 -12.11 -2.44
CA GLY A 160 -5.99 -11.65 -3.72
C GLY A 160 -5.66 -12.58 -4.89
N LEU A 161 -4.81 -13.58 -4.67
CA LEU A 161 -4.38 -14.58 -5.64
C LEU A 161 -4.83 -15.99 -5.25
N ASN A 162 -5.17 -16.21 -3.98
CA ASN A 162 -5.63 -17.47 -3.41
C ASN A 162 -6.83 -17.27 -2.49
N GLY A 163 -7.62 -18.34 -2.28
CA GLY A 163 -8.58 -18.41 -1.19
C GLY A 163 -7.89 -18.48 0.18
N VAL A 164 -8.46 -17.82 1.18
CA VAL A 164 -8.04 -17.94 2.59
C VAL A 164 -9.26 -18.23 3.44
N LYS A 165 -9.20 -19.33 4.20
CA LYS A 165 -10.32 -19.78 5.05
C LYS A 165 -10.73 -18.71 6.05
N GLY A 166 -12.02 -18.43 6.12
CA GLY A 166 -12.65 -17.62 7.16
C GLY A 166 -12.66 -16.11 6.90
N ILE A 167 -12.05 -15.58 5.85
CA ILE A 167 -11.96 -14.14 5.61
C ILE A 167 -12.48 -13.75 4.21
N ALA A 168 -13.65 -14.25 3.83
CA ALA A 168 -14.18 -14.09 2.47
C ALA A 168 -14.31 -12.63 2.02
N GLY A 169 -14.76 -11.72 2.87
CA GLY A 169 -14.88 -10.28 2.52
C GLY A 169 -13.52 -9.66 2.18
N TYR A 170 -12.48 -9.98 2.96
CA TYR A 170 -11.11 -9.54 2.66
C TYR A 170 -10.58 -10.15 1.36
N VAL A 171 -10.71 -11.47 1.18
CA VAL A 171 -10.30 -12.20 -0.03
C VAL A 171 -10.96 -11.60 -1.27
N SER A 172 -12.30 -11.40 -1.23
CA SER A 172 -13.05 -10.80 -2.35
C SER A 172 -12.56 -9.40 -2.68
N GLY A 173 -12.35 -8.56 -1.65
CA GLY A 173 -11.80 -7.22 -1.83
C GLY A 173 -10.42 -7.23 -2.49
N LYS A 174 -9.52 -8.11 -2.02
CA LYS A 174 -8.15 -8.20 -2.55
C LYS A 174 -8.07 -8.80 -3.97
N HIS A 175 -8.97 -9.71 -4.35
CA HIS A 175 -9.15 -10.14 -5.74
C HIS A 175 -9.67 -9.01 -6.63
N GLY A 176 -10.67 -8.26 -6.16
CA GLY A 176 -11.23 -7.13 -6.87
C GLY A 176 -10.21 -6.02 -7.17
N ILE A 177 -9.25 -5.76 -6.27
CA ILE A 177 -8.14 -4.82 -6.50
C ILE A 177 -7.33 -5.21 -7.74
N ILE A 178 -7.06 -6.50 -7.94
CA ILE A 178 -6.29 -6.97 -9.10
C ILE A 178 -7.07 -6.69 -10.40
N GLY A 179 -8.38 -6.89 -10.40
CA GLY A 179 -9.25 -6.53 -11.52
C GLY A 179 -9.21 -5.04 -11.82
N LEU A 180 -9.43 -4.19 -10.79
CA LEU A 180 -9.35 -2.72 -10.93
C LEU A 180 -7.98 -2.26 -11.44
N THR A 181 -6.90 -2.85 -10.95
CA THR A 181 -5.53 -2.53 -11.37
C THR A 181 -5.33 -2.77 -12.86
N LYS A 182 -5.74 -3.95 -13.35
CA LYS A 182 -5.62 -4.30 -14.77
C LYS A 182 -6.45 -3.40 -15.67
N THR A 183 -7.69 -3.12 -15.27
CA THR A 183 -8.59 -2.23 -16.04
C THR A 183 -8.01 -0.82 -16.10
N ALA A 184 -7.63 -0.23 -14.97
CA ALA A 184 -7.05 1.10 -14.96
C ALA A 184 -5.72 1.18 -15.73
N ALA A 185 -4.90 0.12 -15.69
CA ALA A 185 -3.67 0.05 -16.48
C ALA A 185 -3.96 0.14 -17.97
N LEU A 186 -5.00 -0.55 -18.47
CA LEU A 186 -5.40 -0.50 -19.88
C LEU A 186 -6.01 0.85 -20.27
N ASP A 187 -6.86 1.40 -19.41
CA ASP A 187 -7.57 2.66 -19.68
C ASP A 187 -6.62 3.86 -19.79
N TYR A 188 -5.51 3.85 -19.00
CA TYR A 188 -4.66 5.03 -18.83
C TYR A 188 -3.21 4.86 -19.30
N ALA A 189 -2.81 3.71 -19.87
CA ALA A 189 -1.44 3.49 -20.35
C ALA A 189 -1.02 4.51 -21.41
N GLN A 190 -1.91 4.82 -22.37
CA GLN A 190 -1.64 5.82 -23.42
C GLN A 190 -1.58 7.26 -22.91
N LEU A 191 -2.05 7.48 -21.67
CA LEU A 191 -2.02 8.76 -20.98
C LEU A 191 -0.89 8.83 -19.93
N ASN A 192 0.12 7.97 -20.09
CA ASN A 192 1.32 7.91 -19.28
C ASN A 192 1.04 7.69 -17.76
N ILE A 193 -0.04 6.96 -17.42
CA ILE A 193 -0.31 6.51 -16.06
C ILE A 193 -0.10 5.00 -15.99
N ARG A 194 0.81 4.57 -15.12
CA ARG A 194 1.06 3.16 -14.83
C ARG A 194 0.30 2.76 -13.56
N VAL A 195 -0.39 1.63 -13.60
CA VAL A 195 -1.12 1.09 -12.45
C VAL A 195 -0.72 -0.35 -12.22
N ASN A 196 -0.15 -0.64 -11.04
CA ASN A 196 0.29 -1.97 -10.66
C ASN A 196 -0.26 -2.36 -9.29
N ALA A 197 -0.22 -3.64 -8.98
CA ALA A 197 -0.56 -4.16 -7.66
C ALA A 197 0.65 -4.89 -7.05
N ILE A 198 0.73 -4.86 -5.72
CA ILE A 198 1.62 -5.74 -4.96
C ILE A 198 0.77 -6.67 -4.09
N ALA A 199 1.25 -7.91 -3.92
CA ALA A 199 0.55 -8.97 -3.21
C ALA A 199 1.43 -9.55 -2.09
N PRO A 200 1.54 -8.86 -0.93
CA PRO A 200 2.35 -9.36 0.17
C PRO A 200 1.80 -10.64 0.78
N GLY A 201 2.72 -11.49 1.23
CA GLY A 201 2.48 -12.60 2.14
C GLY A 201 2.41 -12.13 3.60
N PRO A 202 2.84 -12.96 4.56
CA PRO A 202 2.93 -12.55 5.96
C PRO A 202 4.01 -11.48 6.17
N ILE A 203 3.60 -10.29 6.60
CA ILE A 203 4.50 -9.16 6.88
C ILE A 203 4.38 -8.78 8.36
N LEU A 204 5.51 -8.49 9.03
CA LEU A 204 5.62 -8.22 10.45
C LEU A 204 5.02 -6.86 10.83
N THR A 205 3.71 -6.74 10.67
CA THR A 205 2.91 -5.60 11.16
C THR A 205 2.47 -5.82 12.60
N ASP A 206 1.95 -4.77 13.26
CA ASP A 206 1.48 -4.86 14.65
C ASP A 206 0.45 -5.97 14.86
N ARG A 207 -0.40 -6.22 13.86
CA ARG A 207 -1.36 -7.34 13.89
C ARG A 207 -0.65 -8.68 13.98
N LEU A 208 0.39 -8.90 13.18
CA LEU A 208 1.12 -10.17 13.16
C LEU A 208 2.03 -10.33 14.38
N LYS A 209 2.58 -9.22 14.90
CA LYS A 209 3.37 -9.22 16.16
C LYS A 209 2.56 -9.74 17.34
N GLN A 210 1.25 -9.51 17.39
CA GLN A 210 0.35 -9.94 18.46
C GLN A 210 -0.14 -11.39 18.32
N MET A 211 0.12 -12.07 17.19
CA MET A 211 -0.32 -13.46 16.97
C MET A 211 0.55 -14.45 17.74
N LYS A 212 -0.10 -15.35 18.51
CA LYS A 212 0.58 -16.39 19.30
C LYS A 212 1.27 -17.46 18.43
N ASN A 213 0.78 -17.70 17.21
CA ASN A 213 1.30 -18.71 16.28
C ASN A 213 2.26 -18.13 15.23
N ARG A 214 2.92 -17.03 15.51
CA ARG A 214 3.82 -16.32 14.58
C ARG A 214 4.89 -17.23 13.99
N ASP A 215 5.50 -18.08 14.80
CA ASP A 215 6.57 -18.99 14.34
C ASP A 215 6.05 -20.04 13.34
N GLN A 216 4.82 -20.53 13.54
CA GLN A 216 4.16 -21.43 12.56
C GLN A 216 3.88 -20.71 11.24
N VAL A 217 3.52 -19.43 11.30
CA VAL A 217 3.34 -18.60 10.09
C VAL A 217 4.67 -18.46 9.36
N ALA A 218 5.77 -18.22 10.06
CA ALA A 218 7.11 -18.12 9.47
C ALA A 218 7.53 -19.45 8.81
N LEU A 219 7.28 -20.58 9.47
CA LEU A 219 7.59 -21.91 8.94
C LEU A 219 6.80 -22.29 7.69
N ALA A 220 5.61 -21.68 7.50
CA ALA A 220 4.78 -21.88 6.31
C ALA A 220 5.23 -21.05 5.09
N VAL A 221 6.25 -20.18 5.25
CA VAL A 221 6.87 -19.43 4.17
C VAL A 221 8.12 -20.17 3.69
N PRO A 222 8.34 -20.41 2.39
CA PRO A 222 9.51 -21.16 1.91
C PRO A 222 10.85 -20.62 2.39
N ILE A 223 11.05 -19.28 2.45
CA ILE A 223 12.27 -18.67 3.01
C ILE A 223 12.32 -18.67 4.55
N ARG A 224 11.36 -19.34 5.24
CA ARG A 224 11.34 -19.60 6.68
C ARG A 224 11.38 -18.38 7.59
N ARG A 225 10.87 -17.25 7.11
CA ARG A 225 10.67 -16.05 7.91
C ARG A 225 9.45 -15.25 7.46
N ILE A 226 9.02 -14.36 8.33
CA ILE A 226 8.03 -13.32 8.01
C ILE A 226 8.79 -12.18 7.32
N GLY A 227 8.16 -11.52 6.34
CA GLY A 227 8.71 -10.34 5.68
C GLY A 227 8.59 -9.10 6.56
N GLU A 228 9.47 -8.12 6.31
CA GLU A 228 9.42 -6.82 7.00
C GLU A 228 8.61 -5.80 6.19
N PRO A 229 7.96 -4.80 6.83
CA PRO A 229 7.25 -3.73 6.14
C PRO A 229 8.07 -3.01 5.08
N GLU A 230 9.37 -2.86 5.34
CA GLU A 230 10.33 -2.19 4.46
C GLU A 230 10.53 -2.94 3.13
N GLU A 231 10.48 -4.27 3.12
CA GLU A 231 10.59 -5.09 1.89
C GLU A 231 9.43 -4.80 0.92
N VAL A 232 8.23 -4.58 1.47
CA VAL A 232 7.06 -4.16 0.69
C VAL A 232 7.19 -2.72 0.22
N ALA A 233 7.66 -1.83 1.09
CA ALA A 233 7.80 -0.42 0.80
C ALA A 233 8.84 -0.13 -0.30
N TYR A 234 9.98 -0.83 -0.31
CA TYR A 234 10.99 -0.72 -1.38
C TYR A 234 10.42 -1.16 -2.74
N THR A 235 9.68 -2.26 -2.78
CA THR A 235 9.04 -2.71 -4.03
C THR A 235 8.01 -1.69 -4.52
N ALA A 236 7.21 -1.11 -3.62
CA ALA A 236 6.25 -0.08 -3.98
C ALA A 236 6.94 1.19 -4.51
N ALA A 237 8.03 1.66 -3.86
CA ALA A 237 8.80 2.81 -4.31
C ALA A 237 9.41 2.58 -5.70
N TRP A 238 9.99 1.40 -5.95
CA TRP A 238 10.54 1.03 -7.25
C TRP A 238 9.46 0.99 -8.34
N LEU A 239 8.30 0.39 -8.09
CA LEU A 239 7.19 0.37 -9.04
C LEU A 239 6.67 1.78 -9.37
N CYS A 240 6.78 2.71 -8.43
CA CYS A 240 6.41 4.12 -8.61
C CYS A 240 7.48 4.93 -9.36
N SER A 241 8.70 4.41 -9.53
CA SER A 241 9.82 5.12 -10.15
C SER A 241 9.86 4.94 -11.68
N GLU A 242 10.68 5.75 -12.34
CA GLU A 242 10.94 5.64 -13.78
C GLU A 242 11.68 4.34 -14.15
N GLN A 243 12.32 3.67 -13.19
CA GLN A 243 12.96 2.37 -13.42
C GLN A 243 11.95 1.25 -13.72
N ALA A 244 10.68 1.44 -13.39
CA ALA A 244 9.57 0.55 -13.71
C ALA A 244 8.70 1.06 -14.88
N SER A 245 9.24 1.91 -15.75
CA SER A 245 8.50 2.60 -16.81
C SER A 245 7.77 1.67 -17.79
N PHE A 246 8.22 0.43 -17.96
CA PHE A 246 7.57 -0.55 -18.85
C PHE A 246 6.71 -1.58 -18.12
N ILE A 247 6.38 -1.32 -16.82
CA ILE A 247 5.56 -2.21 -15.99
C ILE A 247 4.23 -1.51 -15.69
N THR A 248 3.13 -2.06 -16.23
CA THR A 248 1.75 -1.65 -15.92
C THR A 248 0.82 -2.85 -15.98
N GLY A 249 -0.22 -2.89 -15.15
CA GLY A 249 -1.18 -4.00 -15.04
C GLY A 249 -0.63 -5.24 -14.30
N ALA A 250 0.59 -5.19 -13.80
CA ALA A 250 1.22 -6.31 -13.11
C ALA A 250 0.69 -6.47 -11.67
N THR A 251 0.74 -7.71 -11.17
CA THR A 251 0.58 -8.03 -9.74
C THR A 251 1.83 -8.75 -9.28
N ILE A 252 2.59 -8.14 -8.37
CA ILE A 252 3.89 -8.66 -7.91
C ILE A 252 3.74 -9.26 -6.51
N PRO A 253 3.89 -10.59 -6.33
CA PRO A 253 3.95 -11.22 -5.02
C PRO A 253 5.22 -10.80 -4.26
N ILE A 254 5.05 -10.50 -2.95
CA ILE A 254 6.15 -10.22 -2.02
C ILE A 254 5.91 -11.14 -0.82
N ASP A 255 6.21 -12.43 -0.99
CA ASP A 255 5.65 -13.47 -0.13
C ASP A 255 6.65 -14.55 0.31
N GLY A 256 7.93 -14.39 0.00
CA GLY A 256 8.96 -15.34 0.33
C GLY A 256 8.80 -16.69 -0.36
N GLY A 257 8.17 -16.71 -1.54
CA GLY A 257 7.94 -17.91 -2.35
C GLY A 257 6.66 -18.68 -2.02
N ARG A 258 5.77 -18.13 -1.18
CA ARG A 258 4.55 -18.82 -0.73
C ARG A 258 3.61 -19.20 -1.88
N LEU A 259 3.59 -18.44 -2.95
CA LEU A 259 2.76 -18.65 -4.13
C LEU A 259 3.50 -19.30 -5.30
N ALA A 260 4.80 -19.58 -5.17
CA ALA A 260 5.59 -20.13 -6.26
C ALA A 260 5.24 -21.58 -6.60
N GLY A 261 4.63 -22.31 -5.67
CA GLY A 261 4.24 -23.71 -5.85
C GLY A 261 3.98 -24.43 -4.53
N ILE A 262 3.95 -25.75 -4.61
CA ILE A 262 3.85 -26.66 -3.45
C ILE A 262 5.29 -26.99 -3.03
N ALA A 263 5.61 -26.73 -1.75
CA ALA A 263 6.92 -27.04 -1.17
C ALA A 263 6.80 -28.28 -0.25
#